data_d6d60d8e2f01b5c30a5adbb1f484e168
#
_entry.id   d6d60d8e2f01b5c30a5adbb1f484e168
#
_cell.length_a   1.000
_cell.length_b   1.000
_cell.length_c   1.000
_cell.angle_alpha   90.00
_cell.angle_beta   90.00
_cell.angle_gamma   90.00
#
_symmetry.space_group_name_H-M   'P 1'
#
loop_
_entity.id
_entity.type
_entity.pdbx_description
1 polymer ?
#
loop_
_entity_poly.entity_id
_entity_poly.type
_entity_poly.pdbx_seq_one_letter_code
_entity_poly.pdbx_strand_id
1 'polypeptide(L)'
;RWSSTLDGKTSETCRIHDGRLYEPETHKPIGHSIPWGSGPGRAHWRCRSTAIAVVKSLSELTGVEGMPEFPVGMRASMDGAIPADVSYSQWIQKQSAARQDEIVGPARGKLMREGKLPFDSLYTDRGVYLTLDQLRERNAAAFKRAGV
;
A
#
# COMPACT_ATOMS: atom_id res chain seq x y z
N ARG A 1 6.33 -5.68 -9.33
CA ARG A 1 5.58 -4.86 -8.35
C ARG A 1 4.11 -5.23 -8.37
N TRP A 2 3.51 -5.38 -7.21
CA TRP A 2 2.07 -5.50 -7.06
C TRP A 2 1.39 -4.14 -7.33
N SER A 3 0.36 -4.10 -8.13
CA SER A 3 -0.39 -2.88 -8.44
C SER A 3 -1.89 -3.14 -8.23
N SER A 4 -2.47 -2.44 -7.27
CA SER A 4 -3.90 -2.51 -6.95
C SER A 4 -4.65 -1.31 -7.50
N THR A 5 -5.96 -1.39 -7.60
CA THR A 5 -6.79 -0.23 -7.95
C THR A 5 -6.83 0.75 -6.77
N LEU A 6 -6.63 2.03 -7.04
CA LEU A 6 -6.67 3.08 -6.01
C LEU A 6 -8.09 3.61 -5.86
N ASP A 7 -8.90 2.86 -5.11
CA ASP A 7 -10.28 3.22 -4.78
C ASP A 7 -10.73 2.65 -3.43
N GLY A 8 -11.92 3.03 -2.99
CA GLY A 8 -12.51 2.57 -1.74
C GLY A 8 -12.93 1.10 -1.71
N LYS A 9 -13.04 0.45 -2.88
CA LYS A 9 -13.48 -0.95 -3.00
C LYS A 9 -12.33 -1.96 -3.02
N THR A 10 -11.10 -1.50 -3.04
CA THR A 10 -9.92 -2.36 -2.97
C THR A 10 -9.87 -3.06 -1.61
N SER A 11 -9.70 -4.38 -1.62
CA SER A 11 -9.67 -5.20 -0.40
C SER A 11 -8.47 -4.87 0.49
N GLU A 12 -8.60 -5.16 1.78
CA GLU A 12 -7.54 -4.98 2.78
C GLU A 12 -6.24 -5.65 2.36
N THR A 13 -6.31 -6.89 1.88
CA THR A 13 -5.15 -7.63 1.34
C THR A 13 -4.48 -6.86 0.20
N CYS A 14 -5.24 -6.40 -0.78
CA CYS A 14 -4.67 -5.71 -1.93
C CYS A 14 -4.11 -4.32 -1.58
N ARG A 15 -4.69 -3.63 -0.58
CA ARG A 15 -4.20 -2.32 -0.12
C ARG A 15 -2.78 -2.40 0.42
N ILE A 16 -2.49 -3.40 1.27
CA ILE A 16 -1.15 -3.53 1.88
C ILE A 16 -0.10 -4.08 0.92
N HIS A 17 -0.51 -4.85 -0.09
CA HIS A 17 0.40 -5.35 -1.13
C HIS A 17 0.76 -4.27 -2.16
N ASP A 18 -0.05 -3.24 -2.31
CA ASP A 18 0.13 -2.24 -3.36
C ASP A 18 1.49 -1.53 -3.26
N GLY A 19 2.19 -1.47 -4.36
CA GLY A 19 3.54 -0.92 -4.46
C GLY A 19 4.66 -1.86 -4.02
N ARG A 20 4.37 -2.99 -3.38
CA ARG A 20 5.38 -3.95 -2.90
C ARG A 20 6.06 -4.66 -4.06
N LEU A 21 7.36 -4.90 -3.86
CA LEU A 21 8.21 -5.56 -4.85
C LEU A 21 8.41 -7.03 -4.51
N TYR A 22 8.47 -7.85 -5.54
CA TYR A 22 8.69 -9.30 -5.44
C TYR A 22 9.62 -9.75 -6.56
N GLU A 23 10.40 -10.77 -6.29
CA GLU A 23 11.23 -11.40 -7.32
C GLU A 23 10.35 -12.04 -8.41
N PRO A 24 10.69 -11.89 -9.68
CA PRO A 24 9.84 -12.35 -10.79
C PRO A 24 9.56 -13.87 -10.78
N GLU A 25 10.56 -14.69 -10.47
CA GLU A 25 10.46 -16.15 -10.54
C GLU A 25 10.04 -16.79 -9.21
N THR A 26 10.66 -16.36 -8.12
CA THR A 26 10.48 -16.98 -6.81
C THR A 26 9.34 -16.36 -6.01
N HIS A 27 8.88 -15.16 -6.41
CA HIS A 27 7.90 -14.33 -5.72
C HIS A 27 8.29 -13.99 -4.27
N LYS A 28 9.58 -14.03 -3.96
CA LYS A 28 10.07 -13.61 -2.64
C LYS A 28 9.92 -12.10 -2.46
N PRO A 29 9.48 -11.64 -1.29
CA PRO A 29 9.39 -10.22 -0.99
C PRO A 29 10.75 -9.52 -1.06
N ILE A 30 10.79 -8.31 -1.62
CA ILE A 30 11.98 -7.47 -1.70
C ILE A 30 11.79 -6.25 -0.80
N GLY A 31 12.58 -6.13 0.26
CA GLY A 31 12.53 -5.00 1.21
C GLY A 31 11.35 -5.02 2.19
N HIS A 32 10.62 -6.13 2.28
CA HIS A 32 9.51 -6.32 3.23
C HIS A 32 9.27 -7.80 3.52
N SER A 33 8.35 -8.14 4.44
CA SER A 33 8.07 -9.52 4.86
C SER A 33 6.68 -10.03 4.42
N ILE A 34 5.92 -9.24 3.62
CA ILE A 34 4.57 -9.60 3.18
C ILE A 34 4.66 -10.65 2.08
N PRO A 35 4.10 -11.87 2.27
CA PRO A 35 4.21 -12.94 1.29
C PRO A 35 3.39 -12.64 0.03
N TRP A 36 3.83 -13.15 -1.11
CA TRP A 36 3.10 -13.05 -2.38
C TRP A 36 1.69 -13.68 -2.34
N GLY A 37 1.54 -14.75 -1.57
CA GLY A 37 0.29 -15.51 -1.51
C GLY A 37 -0.07 -16.11 -2.87
N SER A 38 -1.35 -15.99 -3.25
CA SER A 38 -1.83 -16.46 -4.56
C SER A 38 -1.51 -15.48 -5.71
N GLY A 39 -0.95 -14.32 -5.39
CA GLY A 39 -0.61 -13.28 -6.35
C GLY A 39 -1.76 -12.33 -6.71
N PRO A 40 -1.44 -11.22 -7.39
CA PRO A 40 -2.44 -10.26 -7.84
C PRO A 40 -3.37 -10.89 -8.87
N GLY A 41 -4.64 -10.47 -8.86
CA GLY A 41 -5.69 -11.06 -9.67
C GLY A 41 -6.27 -12.36 -9.10
N ARG A 42 -5.59 -13.00 -8.15
CA ARG A 42 -5.97 -14.28 -7.52
C ARG A 42 -6.02 -14.23 -5.99
N ALA A 43 -5.69 -13.10 -5.38
CA ALA A 43 -5.59 -12.97 -3.93
C ALA A 43 -6.95 -13.18 -3.22
N HIS A 44 -8.05 -12.87 -3.90
CA HIS A 44 -9.42 -13.06 -3.41
C HIS A 44 -10.40 -12.99 -4.59
N TRP A 45 -11.66 -13.31 -4.33
CA TRP A 45 -12.72 -13.19 -5.32
C TRP A 45 -12.85 -11.77 -5.86
N ARG A 46 -12.94 -11.60 -7.19
CA ARG A 46 -12.97 -10.29 -7.89
C ARG A 46 -11.76 -9.39 -7.61
N CYS A 47 -10.59 -9.97 -7.41
CA CYS A 47 -9.34 -9.21 -7.29
C CYS A 47 -9.04 -8.45 -8.58
N ARG A 48 -8.85 -7.12 -8.45
CA ARG A 48 -8.53 -6.22 -9.57
C ARG A 48 -7.06 -5.82 -9.61
N SER A 49 -6.24 -6.42 -8.76
CA SER A 49 -4.80 -6.17 -8.76
C SER A 49 -4.11 -6.88 -9.90
N THR A 50 -2.97 -6.35 -10.32
CA THR A 50 -2.10 -6.93 -11.35
C THR A 50 -0.63 -6.87 -10.93
N ALA A 51 0.20 -7.65 -11.59
CA ALA A 51 1.66 -7.54 -11.47
C ALA A 51 2.19 -6.60 -12.57
N ILE A 52 3.05 -5.69 -12.19
CA ILE A 52 3.72 -4.76 -13.11
C ILE A 52 5.22 -5.03 -13.05
N ALA A 53 5.85 -5.23 -14.23
CA ALA A 53 7.29 -5.29 -14.31
C ALA A 53 7.91 -3.95 -13.86
N VAL A 54 8.97 -4.04 -13.06
CA VAL A 54 9.78 -2.88 -12.67
C VAL A 54 11.11 -3.02 -13.37
N VAL A 55 11.39 -2.12 -14.28
CA VAL A 55 12.65 -2.05 -14.99
C VAL A 55 13.68 -1.36 -14.08
N LYS A 56 14.88 -1.90 -14.03
CA LYS A 56 16.00 -1.23 -13.37
C LYS A 56 16.29 0.10 -14.06
N SER A 57 16.83 1.05 -13.32
CA SER A 57 17.28 2.31 -13.91
C SER A 57 18.35 2.07 -15.00
N LEU A 58 18.51 3.00 -15.90
CA LEU A 58 19.57 2.90 -16.92
C LEU A 58 20.95 2.86 -16.27
N SER A 59 21.15 3.59 -15.17
CA SER A 59 22.41 3.57 -14.41
C SER A 59 22.69 2.18 -13.82
N GLU A 60 21.67 1.49 -13.27
CA GLU A 60 21.81 0.12 -12.77
C GLU A 60 22.04 -0.92 -13.89
N LEU A 61 21.45 -0.73 -15.06
CA LEU A 61 21.60 -1.63 -16.19
C LEU A 61 22.95 -1.49 -16.89
N THR A 62 23.48 -0.28 -16.99
CA THR A 62 24.68 0.03 -17.76
C THR A 62 25.93 0.18 -16.88
N GLY A 63 25.76 0.38 -15.55
CA GLY A 63 26.84 0.72 -14.63
C GLY A 63 27.39 2.15 -14.80
N VAL A 64 26.73 2.98 -15.59
CA VAL A 64 27.13 4.38 -15.86
C VAL A 64 26.31 5.32 -14.98
N GLU A 65 26.97 6.05 -14.08
CA GLU A 65 26.29 7.04 -13.24
C GLU A 65 25.79 8.25 -14.06
N GLY A 66 24.65 8.84 -13.62
CA GLY A 66 24.11 10.04 -14.23
C GLY A 66 23.32 9.81 -15.53
N MET A 67 23.02 8.57 -15.87
CA MET A 67 22.08 8.28 -16.97
C MET A 67 20.67 8.78 -16.63
N PRO A 68 19.92 9.32 -17.63
CA PRO A 68 18.56 9.79 -17.40
C PRO A 68 17.67 8.63 -16.93
N GLU A 69 16.88 8.89 -15.89
CA GLU A 69 15.88 7.93 -15.39
C GLU A 69 14.73 7.79 -16.38
N PHE A 70 14.12 6.61 -16.42
CA PHE A 70 12.87 6.42 -17.15
C PHE A 70 11.77 7.31 -16.53
N PRO A 71 10.96 7.99 -17.33
CA PRO A 71 9.88 8.83 -16.80
C PRO A 71 8.89 7.95 -16.01
N VAL A 72 8.45 8.46 -14.86
CA VAL A 72 7.42 7.82 -14.06
C VAL A 72 6.12 7.82 -14.87
N GLY A 73 5.60 6.64 -15.17
CA GLY A 73 4.30 6.48 -15.82
C GLY A 73 3.15 6.95 -14.94
N MET A 74 1.94 6.88 -15.48
CA MET A 74 0.71 7.21 -14.74
C MET A 74 -0.09 5.94 -14.45
N ARG A 75 -0.83 5.94 -13.35
CA ARG A 75 -1.82 4.91 -13.00
C ARG A 75 -3.18 5.54 -12.71
N ALA A 76 -4.24 4.78 -12.94
CA ALA A 76 -5.60 5.23 -12.64
C ALA A 76 -5.88 5.17 -11.13
N SER A 77 -6.58 6.18 -10.63
CA SER A 77 -7.23 6.18 -9.33
C SER A 77 -8.69 6.64 -9.49
N MET A 78 -9.49 6.53 -8.44
CA MET A 78 -10.85 7.07 -8.47
C MET A 78 -10.88 8.61 -8.56
N ASP A 79 -9.75 9.27 -8.35
CA ASP A 79 -9.61 10.73 -8.44
C ASP A 79 -8.93 11.17 -9.75
N GLY A 80 -8.76 10.26 -10.71
CA GLY A 80 -8.09 10.51 -11.98
C GLY A 80 -6.71 9.85 -12.07
N ALA A 81 -5.91 10.27 -13.06
CA ALA A 81 -4.57 9.74 -13.27
C ALA A 81 -3.58 10.35 -12.26
N ILE A 82 -2.77 9.50 -11.65
CA ILE A 82 -1.73 9.89 -10.70
C ILE A 82 -0.40 9.20 -11.05
N PRO A 83 0.75 9.65 -10.52
CA PRO A 83 2.03 8.98 -10.76
C PRO A 83 2.00 7.50 -10.37
N ALA A 84 2.58 6.64 -11.21
CA ALA A 84 2.52 5.19 -11.06
C ALA A 84 3.30 4.65 -9.86
N ASP A 85 4.17 5.44 -9.26
CA ASP A 85 4.94 5.13 -8.05
C ASP A 85 4.18 5.45 -6.75
N VAL A 86 3.07 6.18 -6.81
CA VAL A 86 2.21 6.44 -5.64
C VAL A 86 1.53 5.15 -5.21
N SER A 87 1.81 4.68 -3.99
CA SER A 87 1.19 3.49 -3.41
C SER A 87 -0.20 3.79 -2.83
N TYR A 88 -0.97 2.72 -2.52
CA TYR A 88 -2.26 2.85 -1.83
C TYR A 88 -2.11 3.58 -0.47
N SER A 89 -1.07 3.26 0.29
CA SER A 89 -0.75 3.93 1.56
C SER A 89 -0.56 5.44 1.40
N GLN A 90 0.15 5.86 0.36
CA GLN A 90 0.35 7.29 0.07
C GLN A 90 -0.91 7.96 -0.47
N TRP A 91 -1.68 7.24 -1.29
CA TRP A 91 -2.92 7.75 -1.87
C TRP A 91 -3.99 7.97 -0.79
N ILE A 92 -4.22 7.00 0.11
CA ILE A 92 -5.24 7.11 1.16
C ILE A 92 -4.95 8.25 2.15
N GLN A 93 -3.68 8.53 2.42
CA GLN A 93 -3.29 9.64 3.30
C GLN A 93 -3.66 11.02 2.73
N LYS A 94 -3.77 11.14 1.41
CA LYS A 94 -4.18 12.37 0.71
C LYS A 94 -5.69 12.51 0.58
N GLN A 95 -6.47 11.49 0.95
CA GLN A 95 -7.91 11.51 0.85
C GLN A 95 -8.56 12.34 1.96
N SER A 96 -9.78 12.82 1.70
CA SER A 96 -10.57 13.50 2.72
C SER A 96 -10.83 12.61 3.93
N ALA A 97 -11.07 13.22 5.11
CA ALA A 97 -11.38 12.48 6.33
C ALA A 97 -12.57 11.53 6.14
N ALA A 98 -13.64 12.00 5.50
CA ALA A 98 -14.82 11.19 5.21
C ALA A 98 -14.49 9.96 4.37
N ARG A 99 -13.64 10.11 3.33
CA ARG A 99 -13.22 9.00 2.49
C ARG A 99 -12.30 8.01 3.21
N GLN A 100 -11.39 8.52 4.04
CA GLN A 100 -10.56 7.65 4.89
C GLN A 100 -11.44 6.83 5.83
N ASP A 101 -12.44 7.45 6.46
CA ASP A 101 -13.36 6.80 7.38
C ASP A 101 -14.25 5.75 6.66
N GLU A 102 -14.68 6.03 5.44
CA GLU A 102 -15.41 5.07 4.60
C GLU A 102 -14.55 3.82 4.29
N ILE A 103 -13.26 4.02 4.02
CA ILE A 103 -12.34 2.96 3.57
C ILE A 103 -11.86 2.08 4.73
N VAL A 104 -11.39 2.68 5.83
CA VAL A 104 -10.77 1.95 6.94
C VAL A 104 -11.60 1.92 8.23
N GLY A 105 -12.73 2.58 8.21
CA GLY A 105 -13.58 2.81 9.37
C GLY A 105 -13.16 4.06 10.17
N PRO A 106 -14.13 4.71 10.87
CA PRO A 106 -13.90 6.00 11.52
C PRO A 106 -12.81 5.96 12.60
N ALA A 107 -12.74 4.90 13.39
CA ALA A 107 -11.72 4.75 14.43
C ALA A 107 -10.30 4.70 13.84
N ARG A 108 -10.09 3.90 12.79
CA ARG A 108 -8.78 3.80 12.12
C ARG A 108 -8.44 5.06 11.34
N GLY A 109 -9.42 5.68 10.68
CA GLY A 109 -9.24 6.97 10.02
C GLY A 109 -8.77 8.04 11.00
N LYS A 110 -9.39 8.10 12.17
CA LYS A 110 -8.99 9.02 13.25
C LYS A 110 -7.60 8.70 13.79
N LEU A 111 -7.26 7.43 13.98
CA LEU A 111 -5.91 7.01 14.37
C LEU A 111 -4.84 7.44 13.35
N MET A 112 -5.13 7.35 12.06
CA MET A 112 -4.21 7.82 11.01
C MET A 112 -4.01 9.34 11.07
N ARG A 113 -5.08 10.11 11.16
CA ARG A 113 -5.04 11.59 11.12
C ARG A 113 -4.52 12.20 12.41
N GLU A 114 -5.16 11.91 13.53
CA GLU A 114 -4.90 12.51 14.84
C GLU A 114 -3.89 11.70 15.65
N GLY A 115 -3.97 10.36 15.57
CA GLY A 115 -3.02 9.44 16.19
C GLY A 115 -1.66 9.40 15.51
N LYS A 116 -1.54 9.97 14.28
CA LYS A 116 -0.34 9.91 13.43
C LYS A 116 0.14 8.48 13.22
N LEU A 117 -0.81 7.53 13.11
CA LEU A 117 -0.51 6.14 12.86
C LEU A 117 -0.34 5.92 11.35
N PRO A 118 0.82 5.44 10.87
CA PRO A 118 1.01 5.12 9.46
C PRO A 118 0.00 4.06 8.99
N PHE A 119 -0.46 4.16 7.75
CA PHE A 119 -1.41 3.20 7.18
C PHE A 119 -0.93 1.75 7.28
N ASP A 120 0.35 1.51 7.00
CA ASP A 120 0.94 0.18 7.05
C ASP A 120 0.90 -0.43 8.47
N SER A 121 0.87 0.42 9.52
CA SER A 121 0.74 -0.04 10.91
C SER A 121 -0.64 -0.61 11.26
N LEU A 122 -1.63 -0.47 10.37
CA LEU A 122 -2.92 -1.15 10.47
C LEU A 122 -2.81 -2.67 10.20
N TYR A 123 -1.63 -3.12 9.79
CA TYR A 123 -1.35 -4.51 9.42
C TYR A 123 -0.19 -5.08 10.23
N THR A 124 -0.10 -6.41 10.25
CA THR A 124 1.10 -7.11 10.71
C THR A 124 2.19 -7.04 9.64
N ASP A 125 3.42 -7.42 10.00
CA ASP A 125 4.55 -7.53 9.08
C ASP A 125 4.29 -8.50 7.91
N ARG A 126 3.32 -9.39 8.07
CA ARG A 126 2.86 -10.33 7.03
C ARG A 126 1.61 -9.86 6.28
N GLY A 127 1.18 -8.63 6.48
CA GLY A 127 0.05 -8.04 5.78
C GLY A 127 -1.33 -8.48 6.28
N VAL A 128 -1.44 -9.01 7.51
CA VAL A 128 -2.73 -9.32 8.13
C VAL A 128 -3.30 -8.05 8.76
N TYR A 129 -4.55 -7.73 8.43
CA TYR A 129 -5.25 -6.56 8.97
C TYR A 129 -5.56 -6.74 10.46
N LEU A 130 -5.14 -5.79 11.28
CA LEU A 130 -5.25 -5.86 12.74
C LEU A 130 -6.64 -5.41 13.22
N THR A 131 -7.15 -6.07 14.26
CA THR A 131 -8.33 -5.59 14.98
C THR A 131 -8.00 -4.31 15.77
N LEU A 132 -9.03 -3.58 16.20
CA LEU A 132 -8.79 -2.36 17.01
C LEU A 132 -8.11 -2.68 18.35
N ASP A 133 -8.42 -3.81 18.97
CA ASP A 133 -7.80 -4.22 20.23
C ASP A 133 -6.31 -4.53 20.03
N GLN A 134 -5.97 -5.27 18.98
CA GLN A 134 -4.58 -5.53 18.61
C GLN A 134 -3.80 -4.23 18.27
N LEU A 135 -4.46 -3.29 17.60
CA LEU A 135 -3.87 -1.98 17.33
C LEU A 135 -3.66 -1.19 18.62
N ARG A 136 -4.59 -1.24 19.57
CA ARG A 136 -4.48 -0.57 20.87
C ARG A 136 -3.33 -1.12 21.70
N GLU A 137 -3.17 -2.43 21.75
CA GLU A 137 -2.05 -3.08 22.44
C GLU A 137 -0.69 -2.64 21.86
N ARG A 138 -0.59 -2.55 20.53
CA ARG A 138 0.65 -2.19 19.85
C ARG A 138 0.95 -0.69 19.82
N ASN A 139 -0.09 0.14 19.83
CA ASN A 139 0.00 1.57 19.54
C ASN A 139 -0.78 2.44 20.54
N ALA A 140 -0.73 2.12 21.85
CA ALA A 140 -1.47 2.82 22.89
C ALA A 140 -1.29 4.35 22.86
N ALA A 141 -0.10 4.84 22.52
CA ALA A 141 0.18 6.27 22.40
C ALA A 141 -0.61 6.93 21.24
N ALA A 142 -0.83 6.23 20.12
CA ALA A 142 -1.64 6.72 19.02
C ALA A 142 -3.12 6.81 19.41
N PHE A 143 -3.64 5.82 20.12
CA PHE A 143 -5.00 5.82 20.65
C PHE A 143 -5.23 6.99 21.62
N LYS A 144 -4.27 7.23 22.53
CA LYS A 144 -4.33 8.37 23.46
C LYS A 144 -4.34 9.71 22.72
N ARG A 145 -3.49 9.88 21.68
CA ARG A 145 -3.49 11.11 20.87
C ARG A 145 -4.78 11.31 20.10
N ALA A 146 -5.33 10.24 19.55
CA ALA A 146 -6.57 10.29 18.76
C ALA A 146 -7.84 10.38 19.62
N GLY A 147 -7.78 10.12 20.91
CA GLY A 147 -8.95 10.08 21.78
C GLY A 147 -9.96 8.97 21.36
N VAL A 148 -9.45 7.77 21.04
CA VAL A 148 -10.23 6.59 20.59
C VAL A 148 -10.08 5.45 21.58
#